data_282ac1e3eb9bd3659bf64c6d0681ee88
#
_entry.id   282ac1e3eb9bd3659bf64c6d0681ee88
#
_cell.length_a   1.000
_cell.length_b   1.000
_cell.length_c   1.000
_cell.angle_alpha   90.00
_cell.angle_beta   90.00
_cell.angle_gamma   90.00
#
_symmetry.space_group_name_H-M   'P 1'
#
loop_
_entity.id
_entity.type
_entity.pdbx_description
1 polymer ?
#
loop_
_entity_poly.entity_id
_entity_poly.type
_entity_poly.pdbx_seq_one_letter_code
_entity_poly.pdbx_strand_id
1 'polypeptide(L)'
;MRLTRKWPEGAAVAALRDIDAVSHKKHRSACRRINQRLINDKRKRYYLTGVYMAYKQFRYTVQLNMENQRSVVVGGGNVALRKATSLLKAGAAVMVIAPEILPAIFTLQRKFPALTLCQRNYQAGDVSHAFLVVAATNSRTVNEAVVREATQHHCLVNVADNPEAGNFSVAGTYENGNLLFSVATGGNPRLTHLLLEDLQQQYGDDMAAFAAFLDEQRETVKQRLPNPQARQEFWRNTLTNQLLQLVKAGRLQQTKEIIIHAVNRIGAEP
;
A
#
# COMPACT_ATOMS: atom_id res chain seq x y z
N MET A 1 -4.34 -29.07 35.17
CA MET A 1 -4.25 -28.06 36.23
C MET A 1 -4.01 -26.71 35.53
N ARG A 2 -5.09 -25.91 35.38
CA ARG A 2 -5.07 -24.62 34.66
C ARG A 2 -4.78 -23.53 35.69
N LEU A 3 -3.68 -22.78 35.55
CA LEU A 3 -3.39 -21.58 36.31
C LEU A 3 -3.80 -20.35 35.48
N THR A 4 -5.01 -19.85 35.71
CA THR A 4 -5.45 -18.52 35.28
C THR A 4 -5.00 -17.50 36.34
N ARG A 5 -3.96 -16.75 36.07
CA ARG A 5 -3.64 -15.55 36.88
C ARG A 5 -4.41 -14.36 36.30
N LYS A 6 -5.44 -13.92 37.05
CA LYS A 6 -6.08 -12.60 36.85
C LYS A 6 -5.14 -11.52 37.38
N TRP A 7 -4.93 -10.48 36.55
CA TRP A 7 -4.22 -9.27 36.94
C TRP A 7 -5.19 -8.30 37.63
N PRO A 8 -4.79 -7.52 38.65
CA PRO A 8 -5.65 -6.53 39.28
C PRO A 8 -5.83 -5.31 38.35
N GLU A 9 -7.09 -4.96 38.13
CA GLU A 9 -7.48 -3.70 37.48
C GLU A 9 -7.07 -2.53 38.41
N GLY A 10 -6.14 -1.71 37.93
CA GLY A 10 -5.70 -0.51 38.67
C GLY A 10 -4.21 -0.18 38.56
N ALA A 11 -3.35 -1.14 38.25
CA ALA A 11 -1.90 -0.92 38.20
C ALA A 11 -1.41 -0.07 36.99
N ALA A 12 -2.19 -0.06 35.92
CA ALA A 12 -1.82 0.70 34.69
C ALA A 12 -2.07 2.20 34.81
N VAL A 13 -3.01 2.63 35.66
CA VAL A 13 -3.38 4.05 35.82
C VAL A 13 -2.45 4.77 36.79
N ALA A 14 -1.86 4.06 37.76
CA ALA A 14 -0.90 4.64 38.71
C ALA A 14 0.45 4.98 38.02
N ALA A 15 0.91 4.14 37.11
CA ALA A 15 2.18 4.36 36.41
C ALA A 15 2.17 5.56 35.43
N LEU A 16 1.00 5.98 34.95
CA LEU A 16 0.86 7.14 34.08
C LEU A 16 0.85 8.48 34.84
N ARG A 17 0.51 8.50 36.14
CA ARG A 17 0.50 9.72 36.96
C ARG A 17 1.87 10.12 37.45
N ASP A 18 2.81 9.18 37.60
CA ASP A 18 4.17 9.48 38.05
C ASP A 18 5.10 10.01 36.96
N ILE A 19 4.71 9.91 35.69
CA ILE A 19 5.52 10.42 34.57
C ILE A 19 5.36 11.94 34.40
N ASP A 20 4.24 12.51 34.79
CA ASP A 20 3.98 13.96 34.64
C ASP A 20 4.56 14.83 35.80
N ALA A 21 5.05 14.25 36.87
CA ALA A 21 5.49 14.99 38.07
C ALA A 21 7.00 15.23 38.20
N VAL A 22 7.85 14.75 37.26
CA VAL A 22 9.30 14.87 37.37
C VAL A 22 9.87 15.84 36.32
N SER A 23 9.93 17.10 36.76
CA SER A 23 10.94 18.14 36.43
C SER A 23 11.46 18.32 35.01
N HIS A 24 11.00 19.41 34.44
CA HIS A 24 11.15 19.97 33.10
C HIS A 24 12.54 20.46 32.67
N LYS A 25 13.71 20.10 33.20
CA LYS A 25 14.97 20.66 32.64
C LYS A 25 16.22 19.77 32.54
N LYS A 26 16.31 18.67 33.30
CA LYS A 26 17.51 17.81 33.24
C LYS A 26 17.37 16.51 32.43
N HIS A 27 16.16 16.11 32.04
CA HIS A 27 15.93 14.83 31.34
C HIS A 27 15.95 14.88 29.79
N ARG A 28 15.89 16.07 29.18
CA ARG A 28 15.91 16.15 27.70
C ARG A 28 17.21 15.66 27.06
N SER A 29 18.35 15.80 27.73
CA SER A 29 19.65 15.33 27.20
C SER A 29 19.90 13.84 27.44
N ALA A 30 19.35 13.27 28.51
CA ALA A 30 19.42 11.83 28.81
C ALA A 30 18.47 11.03 27.90
N CYS A 31 17.24 11.50 27.71
CA CYS A 31 16.30 10.89 26.77
C CYS A 31 16.79 10.94 25.31
N ARG A 32 17.42 12.03 24.86
CA ARG A 32 18.02 12.07 23.51
C ARG A 32 19.16 11.05 23.34
N ARG A 33 20.02 10.88 24.34
CA ARG A 33 21.12 9.89 24.30
C ARG A 33 20.61 8.45 24.40
N ILE A 34 19.57 8.19 25.18
CA ILE A 34 18.92 6.89 25.25
C ILE A 34 18.22 6.57 23.93
N ASN A 35 17.42 7.48 23.37
CA ASN A 35 16.79 7.28 22.07
C ASN A 35 17.80 7.05 20.93
N GLN A 36 18.92 7.77 20.91
CA GLN A 36 19.91 7.59 19.86
C GLN A 36 20.68 6.27 19.95
N ARG A 37 20.96 5.77 21.18
CA ARG A 37 21.50 4.42 21.39
C ARG A 37 20.48 3.32 21.07
N LEU A 38 19.21 3.58 21.29
CA LEU A 38 18.09 2.67 21.08
C LEU A 38 17.77 2.49 19.58
N ILE A 39 17.95 3.54 18.78
CA ILE A 39 17.73 3.51 17.31
C ILE A 39 18.85 2.73 16.60
N ASN A 40 20.06 2.70 17.16
CA ASN A 40 21.21 2.02 16.53
C ASN A 40 21.36 0.53 16.85
N ASP A 41 20.61 0.00 17.83
CA ASP A 41 20.64 -1.43 18.15
C ASP A 41 19.43 -2.15 17.54
N LYS A 42 19.58 -2.58 16.28
CA LYS A 42 18.58 -3.34 15.53
C LYS A 42 18.15 -4.68 16.19
N ARG A 43 18.74 -5.07 17.32
CA ARG A 43 18.46 -6.33 18.03
C ARG A 43 17.72 -6.16 19.35
N LYS A 44 17.57 -4.95 19.91
CA LYS A 44 16.87 -4.75 21.18
C LYS A 44 15.42 -4.31 20.94
N ARG A 45 14.53 -5.25 21.09
CA ARG A 45 13.09 -5.05 21.18
C ARG A 45 12.77 -4.44 22.53
N TYR A 46 12.15 -3.27 22.56
CA TYR A 46 11.83 -2.59 23.80
C TYR A 46 10.50 -3.04 24.38
N TYR A 47 10.53 -3.23 25.69
CA TYR A 47 9.38 -3.51 26.50
C TYR A 47 8.95 -2.23 27.22
N LEU A 48 7.82 -1.67 26.87
CA LEU A 48 7.09 -0.74 27.69
C LEU A 48 5.88 -1.50 28.24
N THR A 49 5.80 -1.63 29.55
CA THR A 49 4.65 -2.17 30.31
C THR A 49 4.32 -3.67 30.12
N GLY A 50 5.32 -4.56 30.14
CA GLY A 50 5.03 -6.01 30.25
C GLY A 50 4.26 -6.65 29.08
N VAL A 51 3.92 -5.88 28.06
CA VAL A 51 3.29 -6.37 26.82
C VAL A 51 4.35 -6.41 25.73
N TYR A 52 4.67 -7.62 25.28
CA TYR A 52 5.52 -7.85 24.10
C TYR A 52 4.80 -7.35 22.85
N MET A 53 4.88 -6.06 22.54
CA MET A 53 4.61 -5.60 21.20
C MET A 53 5.90 -5.71 20.40
N ALA A 54 6.04 -6.79 19.64
CA ALA A 54 6.93 -6.78 18.50
C ALA A 54 6.36 -5.74 17.53
N TYR A 55 6.79 -4.48 17.66
CA TYR A 55 6.54 -3.50 16.61
C TYR A 55 7.33 -3.96 15.38
N LYS A 56 6.73 -4.85 14.60
CA LYS A 56 7.07 -4.92 13.18
C LYS A 56 6.82 -3.51 12.67
N GLN A 57 7.83 -2.87 12.09
CA GLN A 57 7.70 -1.50 11.59
C GLN A 57 6.39 -1.40 10.81
N PHE A 58 5.41 -0.65 11.35
CA PHE A 58 4.19 -0.36 10.62
C PHE A 58 4.60 0.47 9.40
N ARG A 59 4.44 -0.11 8.22
CA ARG A 59 4.65 0.62 7.00
C ARG A 59 3.41 1.45 6.71
N TYR A 60 3.62 2.70 6.34
CA TYR A 60 2.54 3.58 5.91
C TYR A 60 2.05 3.13 4.54
N THR A 61 0.75 2.79 4.43
CA THR A 61 0.16 2.34 3.17
C THR A 61 -0.31 3.55 2.37
N VAL A 62 0.15 3.64 1.12
CA VAL A 62 -0.19 4.72 0.19
C VAL A 62 -0.50 4.15 -1.19
N GLN A 63 -1.30 4.89 -1.95
CA GLN A 63 -1.44 4.72 -3.39
C GLN A 63 -0.65 5.83 -4.08
N LEU A 64 0.26 5.46 -4.99
CA LEU A 64 1.09 6.39 -5.74
C LEU A 64 0.45 6.64 -7.11
N ASN A 65 0.28 7.91 -7.46
CA ASN A 65 0.03 8.27 -8.86
C ASN A 65 1.35 8.17 -9.63
N MET A 66 1.42 7.18 -10.51
CA MET A 66 2.62 6.90 -11.30
C MET A 66 2.57 7.49 -12.71
N GLU A 67 1.51 8.19 -13.06
CA GLU A 67 1.35 8.76 -14.39
C GLU A 67 2.53 9.68 -14.74
N ASN A 68 3.24 9.33 -15.84
CA ASN A 68 4.45 10.01 -16.33
C ASN A 68 5.63 10.07 -15.33
N GLN A 69 5.55 9.36 -14.19
CA GLN A 69 6.67 9.30 -13.24
C GLN A 69 7.79 8.42 -13.78
N ARG A 70 9.01 8.97 -13.77
CA ARG A 70 10.21 8.23 -14.20
C ARG A 70 10.54 7.12 -13.22
N SER A 71 10.55 5.90 -13.72
CA SER A 71 10.87 4.70 -12.94
C SER A 71 12.02 3.95 -13.59
N VAL A 72 12.97 3.48 -12.79
CA VAL A 72 14.12 2.70 -13.27
C VAL A 72 14.09 1.31 -12.67
N VAL A 73 14.18 0.30 -13.52
CA VAL A 73 14.30 -1.11 -13.10
C VAL A 73 15.68 -1.61 -13.51
N VAL A 74 16.53 -1.90 -12.53
CA VAL A 74 17.85 -2.46 -12.75
C VAL A 74 17.77 -3.97 -12.62
N GLY A 75 17.95 -4.66 -13.75
CA GLY A 75 17.78 -6.10 -13.93
C GLY A 75 16.91 -6.41 -15.14
N GLY A 76 17.16 -7.57 -15.80
CA GLY A 76 16.48 -7.96 -17.05
C GLY A 76 15.73 -9.31 -16.97
N GLY A 77 15.58 -9.88 -15.78
CA GLY A 77 14.95 -11.18 -15.53
C GLY A 77 13.43 -11.11 -15.31
N ASN A 78 12.85 -12.24 -14.86
CA ASN A 78 11.40 -12.37 -14.60
C ASN A 78 10.87 -11.38 -13.56
N VAL A 79 11.66 -11.08 -12.52
CA VAL A 79 11.27 -10.09 -11.51
C VAL A 79 11.19 -8.70 -12.12
N ALA A 80 12.19 -8.32 -12.92
CA ALA A 80 12.20 -7.05 -13.63
C ALA A 80 11.01 -6.93 -14.59
N LEU A 81 10.70 -7.98 -15.36
CA LEU A 81 9.53 -8.04 -16.26
C LEU A 81 8.24 -7.76 -15.49
N ARG A 82 8.02 -8.45 -14.36
CA ARG A 82 6.82 -8.27 -13.54
C ARG A 82 6.71 -6.85 -12.99
N LYS A 83 7.81 -6.30 -12.45
CA LYS A 83 7.86 -4.95 -11.88
C LYS A 83 7.66 -3.87 -12.94
N ALA A 84 8.35 -3.98 -14.08
CA ALA A 84 8.17 -3.08 -15.20
C ALA A 84 6.73 -3.09 -15.73
N THR A 85 6.13 -4.29 -15.86
CA THR A 85 4.73 -4.42 -16.30
C THR A 85 3.76 -3.70 -15.35
N SER A 86 3.93 -3.86 -14.04
CA SER A 86 3.07 -3.19 -13.06
C SER A 86 3.22 -1.66 -13.11
N LEU A 87 4.45 -1.16 -13.22
CA LEU A 87 4.73 0.28 -13.32
C LEU A 87 4.15 0.89 -14.60
N LEU A 88 4.31 0.20 -15.74
CA LEU A 88 3.75 0.64 -17.02
C LEU A 88 2.22 0.67 -17.03
N LYS A 89 1.57 -0.33 -16.44
CA LYS A 89 0.11 -0.34 -16.24
C LYS A 89 -0.38 0.82 -15.37
N ALA A 90 0.45 1.28 -14.43
CA ALA A 90 0.18 2.44 -13.59
C ALA A 90 0.52 3.78 -14.27
N GLY A 91 0.91 3.79 -15.55
CA GLY A 91 1.20 5.00 -16.32
C GLY A 91 2.62 5.54 -16.18
N ALA A 92 3.55 4.80 -15.56
CA ALA A 92 4.93 5.24 -15.39
C ALA A 92 5.72 5.23 -16.71
N ALA A 93 6.68 6.17 -16.86
CA ALA A 93 7.75 6.07 -17.83
C ALA A 93 8.85 5.17 -17.27
N VAL A 94 9.04 3.99 -17.84
CA VAL A 94 9.92 2.96 -17.29
C VAL A 94 11.18 2.81 -18.13
N MET A 95 12.35 2.78 -17.48
CA MET A 95 13.63 2.38 -18.06
C MET A 95 14.09 1.06 -17.43
N VAL A 96 14.38 0.07 -18.27
CA VAL A 96 15.00 -1.20 -17.83
C VAL A 96 16.46 -1.18 -18.20
N ILE A 97 17.36 -1.43 -17.23
CA ILE A 97 18.81 -1.45 -17.42
C ILE A 97 19.35 -2.83 -17.04
N ALA A 98 19.90 -3.56 -17.99
CA ALA A 98 20.55 -4.85 -17.75
C ALA A 98 21.44 -5.24 -18.93
N PRO A 99 22.55 -5.96 -18.73
CA PRO A 99 23.36 -6.50 -19.82
C PRO A 99 22.61 -7.56 -20.62
N GLU A 100 21.76 -8.34 -19.96
CA GLU A 100 20.90 -9.36 -20.55
C GLU A 100 19.44 -9.05 -20.22
N ILE A 101 18.61 -8.98 -21.24
CA ILE A 101 17.19 -8.63 -21.13
C ILE A 101 16.35 -9.79 -21.71
N LEU A 102 15.41 -10.30 -20.93
CA LEU A 102 14.50 -11.35 -21.39
C LEU A 102 13.71 -10.94 -22.63
N PRO A 103 13.52 -11.83 -23.65
CA PRO A 103 12.72 -11.56 -24.84
C PRO A 103 11.31 -11.02 -24.57
N ALA A 104 10.70 -11.44 -23.45
CA ALA A 104 9.40 -10.96 -23.01
C ALA A 104 9.37 -9.45 -22.69
N ILE A 105 10.50 -8.86 -22.27
CA ILE A 105 10.60 -7.43 -22.01
C ILE A 105 10.64 -6.63 -23.33
N PHE A 106 11.28 -7.14 -24.38
CA PHE A 106 11.18 -6.55 -25.71
C PHE A 106 9.75 -6.61 -26.28
N THR A 107 9.03 -7.71 -25.98
CA THR A 107 7.61 -7.80 -26.34
C THR A 107 6.77 -6.79 -25.57
N LEU A 108 7.09 -6.55 -24.28
CA LEU A 108 6.45 -5.53 -23.45
C LEU A 108 6.69 -4.11 -24.02
N GLN A 109 7.90 -3.82 -24.50
CA GLN A 109 8.23 -2.53 -25.10
C GLN A 109 7.37 -2.22 -26.33
N ARG A 110 7.03 -3.22 -27.14
CA ARG A 110 6.14 -3.03 -28.31
C ARG A 110 4.72 -2.63 -27.90
N LYS A 111 4.27 -3.03 -26.71
CA LYS A 111 2.93 -2.72 -26.16
C LYS A 111 2.89 -1.39 -25.42
N PHE A 112 4.02 -0.98 -24.85
CA PHE A 112 4.13 0.21 -24.02
C PHE A 112 5.25 1.14 -24.54
N PRO A 113 4.92 2.17 -25.31
CA PRO A 113 5.94 3.13 -25.83
C PRO A 113 6.70 3.87 -24.70
N ALA A 114 6.13 3.93 -23.50
CA ALA A 114 6.77 4.50 -22.30
C ALA A 114 7.89 3.62 -21.71
N LEU A 115 8.18 2.44 -22.31
CA LEU A 115 9.29 1.57 -21.90
C LEU A 115 10.54 1.81 -22.74
N THR A 116 11.62 2.21 -22.07
CA THR A 116 12.96 2.32 -22.65
C THR A 116 13.83 1.17 -22.17
N LEU A 117 14.62 0.56 -23.06
CA LEU A 117 15.57 -0.51 -22.74
C LEU A 117 17.01 -0.03 -22.92
N CYS A 118 17.84 -0.22 -21.89
CA CYS A 118 19.26 0.05 -21.90
C CYS A 118 20.03 -1.26 -21.69
N GLN A 119 20.46 -1.90 -22.79
CA GLN A 119 21.15 -3.18 -22.74
C GLN A 119 22.63 -2.99 -22.41
N ARG A 120 22.92 -2.73 -21.15
CA ARG A 120 24.26 -2.57 -20.56
C ARG A 120 24.24 -2.78 -19.06
N ASN A 121 25.41 -2.87 -18.46
CA ASN A 121 25.50 -2.82 -17.00
C ASN A 121 25.01 -1.47 -16.44
N TYR A 122 24.52 -1.53 -15.20
CA TYR A 122 24.21 -0.35 -14.40
C TYR A 122 25.44 0.53 -14.22
N GLN A 123 25.26 1.84 -14.30
CA GLN A 123 26.28 2.86 -14.09
C GLN A 123 25.79 3.90 -13.09
N ALA A 124 26.71 4.50 -12.32
CA ALA A 124 26.37 5.63 -11.46
C ALA A 124 25.79 6.77 -12.30
N GLY A 125 24.71 7.38 -11.80
CA GLY A 125 23.92 8.40 -12.49
C GLY A 125 22.62 7.86 -13.12
N ASP A 126 22.49 6.56 -13.29
CA ASP A 126 21.32 5.96 -13.96
C ASP A 126 19.99 6.20 -13.23
N VAL A 127 20.02 6.31 -11.91
CA VAL A 127 18.81 6.49 -11.09
C VAL A 127 18.67 7.89 -10.51
N SER A 128 19.60 8.81 -10.81
CA SER A 128 19.66 10.15 -10.22
C SER A 128 18.40 11.01 -10.38
N HIS A 129 17.61 10.76 -11.43
CA HIS A 129 16.37 11.49 -11.74
C HIS A 129 15.13 10.60 -11.68
N ALA A 130 15.22 9.43 -11.06
CA ALA A 130 14.09 8.53 -10.93
C ALA A 130 13.20 8.94 -9.74
N PHE A 131 11.90 8.84 -9.91
CA PHE A 131 10.94 8.89 -8.81
C PHE A 131 10.94 7.57 -8.05
N LEU A 132 11.00 6.44 -8.79
CA LEU A 132 10.96 5.10 -8.22
C LEU A 132 12.00 4.19 -8.88
N VAL A 133 12.71 3.42 -8.06
CA VAL A 133 13.77 2.51 -8.47
C VAL A 133 13.48 1.10 -7.99
N VAL A 134 13.69 0.12 -8.85
CA VAL A 134 13.64 -1.30 -8.49
C VAL A 134 15.00 -1.93 -8.77
N ALA A 135 15.66 -2.43 -7.72
CA ALA A 135 16.86 -3.26 -7.85
C ALA A 135 16.44 -4.74 -7.91
N ALA A 136 16.58 -5.37 -9.06
CA ALA A 136 16.14 -6.73 -9.36
C ALA A 136 17.21 -7.54 -10.11
N THR A 137 18.49 -7.35 -9.75
CA THR A 137 19.59 -8.13 -10.30
C THR A 137 19.95 -9.30 -9.39
N ASN A 138 20.68 -10.29 -9.93
CA ASN A 138 21.27 -11.38 -9.15
C ASN A 138 22.57 -10.96 -8.45
N SER A 139 23.08 -9.76 -8.70
CA SER A 139 24.30 -9.23 -8.08
C SER A 139 23.95 -8.35 -6.88
N ARG A 140 24.28 -8.84 -5.69
CA ARG A 140 24.11 -8.08 -4.46
C ARG A 140 24.88 -6.75 -4.48
N THR A 141 26.09 -6.76 -5.02
CA THR A 141 26.92 -5.55 -5.12
C THR A 141 26.27 -4.48 -5.99
N VAL A 142 25.67 -4.88 -7.11
CA VAL A 142 24.91 -3.95 -7.99
C VAL A 142 23.69 -3.43 -7.26
N ASN A 143 22.90 -4.32 -6.62
CA ASN A 143 21.71 -3.91 -5.88
C ASN A 143 22.05 -2.92 -4.75
N GLU A 144 23.17 -3.15 -4.02
CA GLU A 144 23.64 -2.21 -2.98
C GLU A 144 24.10 -0.86 -3.58
N ALA A 145 24.72 -0.84 -4.76
CA ALA A 145 25.11 0.39 -5.44
C ALA A 145 23.86 1.20 -5.86
N VAL A 146 22.86 0.54 -6.45
CA VAL A 146 21.58 1.13 -6.81
C VAL A 146 20.87 1.74 -5.59
N VAL A 147 20.83 1.01 -4.47
CA VAL A 147 20.23 1.50 -3.21
C VAL A 147 20.93 2.74 -2.69
N ARG A 148 22.27 2.73 -2.68
CA ARG A 148 23.06 3.90 -2.23
C ARG A 148 22.73 5.14 -3.05
N GLU A 149 22.77 5.03 -4.38
CA GLU A 149 22.49 6.14 -5.28
C GLU A 149 21.04 6.60 -5.15
N ALA A 150 20.07 5.68 -5.19
CA ALA A 150 18.66 6.01 -5.04
C ALA A 150 18.37 6.72 -3.71
N THR A 151 19.04 6.32 -2.62
CA THR A 151 18.90 6.96 -1.30
C THR A 151 19.49 8.37 -1.30
N GLN A 152 20.64 8.58 -1.94
CA GLN A 152 21.25 9.92 -2.07
C GLN A 152 20.36 10.90 -2.82
N HIS A 153 19.63 10.40 -3.82
CA HIS A 153 18.69 11.20 -4.62
C HIS A 153 17.25 11.18 -4.11
N HIS A 154 17.02 10.66 -2.89
CA HIS A 154 15.69 10.59 -2.25
C HIS A 154 14.64 9.84 -3.08
N CYS A 155 15.06 8.91 -3.94
CA CYS A 155 14.15 8.07 -4.71
C CYS A 155 13.43 7.05 -3.82
N LEU A 156 12.24 6.64 -4.22
CA LEU A 156 11.63 5.42 -3.71
C LEU A 156 12.41 4.22 -4.25
N VAL A 157 12.94 3.36 -3.37
CA VAL A 157 13.74 2.19 -3.79
C VAL A 157 13.20 0.89 -3.18
N ASN A 158 12.98 -0.09 -4.07
CA ASN A 158 12.60 -1.46 -3.72
C ASN A 158 13.69 -2.44 -4.16
N VAL A 159 14.12 -3.32 -3.28
CA VAL A 159 15.05 -4.40 -3.59
C VAL A 159 14.29 -5.72 -3.58
N ALA A 160 14.34 -6.43 -4.69
CA ALA A 160 13.45 -7.56 -4.96
C ALA A 160 13.67 -8.76 -4.01
N ASP A 161 14.91 -9.04 -3.67
CA ASP A 161 15.36 -10.15 -2.82
C ASP A 161 15.65 -9.73 -1.37
N ASN A 162 15.69 -8.42 -1.10
CA ASN A 162 15.94 -7.88 0.24
C ASN A 162 15.09 -6.63 0.51
N PRO A 163 13.79 -6.79 0.86
CA PRO A 163 12.88 -5.66 1.10
C PRO A 163 13.33 -4.72 2.23
N GLU A 164 14.18 -5.19 3.14
CA GLU A 164 14.73 -4.39 4.25
C GLU A 164 15.80 -3.38 3.79
N ALA A 165 16.46 -3.63 2.65
CA ALA A 165 17.44 -2.74 2.08
C ALA A 165 16.81 -1.54 1.34
N GLY A 166 15.52 -1.64 0.98
CA GLY A 166 14.75 -0.58 0.36
C GLY A 166 14.00 0.29 1.37
N ASN A 167 13.39 1.37 0.89
CA ASN A 167 12.56 2.26 1.71
C ASN A 167 11.05 2.03 1.53
N PHE A 168 10.63 1.20 0.55
CA PHE A 168 9.24 0.76 0.39
C PHE A 168 9.14 -0.71 -0.03
N SER A 169 7.97 -1.29 0.15
CA SER A 169 7.61 -2.61 -0.36
C SER A 169 6.26 -2.56 -1.06
N VAL A 170 6.11 -3.43 -2.05
CA VAL A 170 4.83 -3.58 -2.77
C VAL A 170 4.04 -4.70 -2.10
N ALA A 171 2.80 -4.41 -1.71
CA ALA A 171 1.85 -5.40 -1.23
C ALA A 171 1.33 -6.27 -2.40
N GLY A 172 0.75 -7.41 -2.09
CA GLY A 172 -0.06 -8.14 -3.06
C GLY A 172 -1.33 -7.35 -3.36
N THR A 173 -1.77 -7.33 -4.62
CA THR A 173 -2.98 -6.60 -5.03
C THR A 173 -3.96 -7.51 -5.75
N TYR A 174 -5.24 -7.27 -5.53
CA TYR A 174 -6.34 -7.74 -6.36
C TYR A 174 -7.07 -6.52 -6.92
N GLU A 175 -7.18 -6.46 -8.24
CA GLU A 175 -7.80 -5.36 -8.98
C GLU A 175 -8.95 -5.93 -9.81
N ASN A 176 -10.12 -5.29 -9.75
CA ASN A 176 -11.24 -5.59 -10.61
C ASN A 176 -12.07 -4.32 -10.84
N GLY A 177 -12.03 -3.77 -12.07
CA GLY A 177 -12.62 -2.47 -12.38
C GLY A 177 -12.09 -1.38 -11.44
N ASN A 178 -13.01 -0.67 -10.76
CA ASN A 178 -12.67 0.40 -9.80
C ASN A 178 -12.29 -0.12 -8.40
N LEU A 179 -12.27 -1.45 -8.20
CA LEU A 179 -11.88 -2.04 -6.92
C LEU A 179 -10.39 -2.34 -6.90
N LEU A 180 -9.72 -1.88 -5.86
CA LEU A 180 -8.33 -2.20 -5.56
C LEU A 180 -8.20 -2.66 -4.10
N PHE A 181 -7.77 -3.89 -3.91
CA PHE A 181 -7.42 -4.43 -2.60
C PHE A 181 -5.92 -4.61 -2.50
N SER A 182 -5.35 -4.21 -1.36
CA SER A 182 -3.92 -4.31 -1.08
C SER A 182 -3.71 -5.12 0.20
N VAL A 183 -2.96 -6.21 0.11
CA VAL A 183 -2.74 -7.15 1.22
C VAL A 183 -1.27 -7.30 1.52
N ALA A 184 -0.88 -7.07 2.77
CA ALA A 184 0.45 -7.29 3.28
C ALA A 184 0.41 -8.17 4.54
N THR A 185 1.11 -9.30 4.53
CA THR A 185 1.08 -10.32 5.60
C THR A 185 2.39 -10.41 6.38
N GLY A 186 3.20 -9.36 6.29
CA GLY A 186 4.46 -9.31 7.03
C GLY A 186 5.52 -10.31 6.57
N GLY A 187 5.54 -10.69 5.28
CA GLY A 187 6.57 -11.53 4.67
C GLY A 187 6.16 -12.99 4.47
N ASN A 188 4.85 -13.29 4.49
CA ASN A 188 4.36 -14.61 4.10
C ASN A 188 3.62 -14.54 2.74
N PRO A 189 4.30 -14.85 1.60
CA PRO A 189 3.70 -14.74 0.27
C PRO A 189 2.52 -15.69 0.06
N ARG A 190 2.57 -16.91 0.67
CA ARG A 190 1.48 -17.88 0.54
C ARG A 190 0.20 -17.39 1.20
N LEU A 191 0.31 -16.83 2.41
CA LEU A 191 -0.86 -16.25 3.09
C LEU A 191 -1.40 -15.05 2.31
N THR A 192 -0.53 -14.19 1.77
CA THR A 192 -0.95 -13.08 0.91
C THR A 192 -1.76 -13.59 -0.28
N HIS A 193 -1.30 -14.65 -0.94
CA HIS A 193 -1.99 -15.24 -2.09
C HIS A 193 -3.36 -15.80 -1.71
N LEU A 194 -3.46 -16.56 -0.63
CA LEU A 194 -4.74 -17.12 -0.15
C LEU A 194 -5.76 -16.01 0.20
N LEU A 195 -5.31 -14.91 0.82
CA LEU A 195 -6.18 -13.79 1.14
C LEU A 195 -6.65 -13.04 -0.11
N LEU A 196 -5.80 -12.95 -1.14
CA LEU A 196 -6.19 -12.34 -2.42
C LEU A 196 -7.18 -13.23 -3.18
N GLU A 197 -7.01 -14.55 -3.15
CA GLU A 197 -7.98 -15.50 -3.73
C GLU A 197 -9.34 -15.40 -3.02
N ASP A 198 -9.36 -15.30 -1.69
CA ASP A 198 -10.58 -15.14 -0.91
C ASP A 198 -11.27 -13.80 -1.25
N LEU A 199 -10.52 -12.70 -1.33
CA LEU A 199 -11.04 -11.41 -1.76
C LEU A 199 -11.61 -11.45 -3.18
N GLN A 200 -10.96 -12.14 -4.11
CA GLN A 200 -11.44 -12.32 -5.48
C GLN A 200 -12.77 -13.07 -5.53
N GLN A 201 -12.94 -14.08 -4.69
CA GLN A 201 -14.21 -14.83 -4.59
C GLN A 201 -15.32 -13.98 -3.98
N GLN A 202 -15.01 -13.15 -2.96
CA GLN A 202 -15.99 -12.34 -2.25
C GLN A 202 -16.38 -11.06 -2.99
N TYR A 203 -15.47 -10.49 -3.80
CA TYR A 203 -15.61 -9.19 -4.47
C TYR A 203 -15.32 -9.31 -5.97
N GLY A 204 -16.05 -10.22 -6.63
CA GLY A 204 -15.93 -10.48 -8.05
C GLY A 204 -16.59 -9.42 -8.95
N ASP A 205 -16.99 -9.84 -10.15
CA ASP A 205 -17.46 -8.95 -11.22
C ASP A 205 -18.71 -8.14 -10.85
N ASP A 206 -19.65 -8.74 -10.11
CA ASP A 206 -20.84 -8.01 -9.64
C ASP A 206 -20.49 -6.84 -8.74
N MET A 207 -19.47 -7.01 -7.86
CA MET A 207 -19.03 -5.94 -6.98
C MET A 207 -18.29 -4.86 -7.76
N ALA A 208 -17.48 -5.23 -8.75
CA ALA A 208 -16.81 -4.28 -9.64
C ALA A 208 -17.83 -3.47 -10.47
N ALA A 209 -18.84 -4.15 -11.02
CA ALA A 209 -19.95 -3.50 -11.75
C ALA A 209 -20.79 -2.60 -10.86
N PHE A 210 -20.98 -2.96 -9.59
CA PHE A 210 -21.64 -2.12 -8.61
C PHE A 210 -20.83 -0.87 -8.26
N ALA A 211 -19.51 -1.01 -8.07
CA ALA A 211 -18.63 0.12 -7.81
C ALA A 211 -18.63 1.13 -8.97
N ALA A 212 -18.54 0.64 -10.22
CA ALA A 212 -18.63 1.49 -11.40
C ALA A 212 -19.97 2.23 -11.49
N PHE A 213 -21.07 1.54 -11.24
CA PHE A 213 -22.40 2.14 -11.19
C PHE A 213 -22.51 3.23 -10.10
N LEU A 214 -21.92 3.01 -8.92
CA LEU A 214 -21.91 4.02 -7.85
C LEU A 214 -21.14 5.28 -8.24
N ASP A 215 -20.03 5.15 -8.98
CA ASP A 215 -19.28 6.30 -9.50
C ASP A 215 -20.12 7.13 -10.48
N GLU A 216 -20.92 6.50 -11.34
CA GLU A 216 -21.87 7.18 -12.23
C GLU A 216 -22.92 7.96 -11.41
N GLN A 217 -23.51 7.31 -10.38
CA GLN A 217 -24.52 7.95 -9.53
C GLN A 217 -23.94 9.09 -8.68
N ARG A 218 -22.65 9.05 -8.37
CA ARG A 218 -21.99 10.07 -7.55
C ARG A 218 -22.07 11.47 -8.14
N GLU A 219 -21.95 11.62 -9.45
CA GLU A 219 -22.07 12.92 -10.12
C GLU A 219 -23.50 13.44 -10.06
N THR A 220 -24.49 12.59 -10.24
CA THR A 220 -25.90 12.95 -10.10
C THR A 220 -26.24 13.41 -8.67
N VAL A 221 -25.76 12.68 -7.67
CA VAL A 221 -25.94 13.04 -6.26
C VAL A 221 -25.24 14.36 -5.93
N LYS A 222 -24.07 14.61 -6.49
CA LYS A 222 -23.32 15.87 -6.31
C LYS A 222 -24.06 17.09 -6.88
N GLN A 223 -24.70 16.91 -8.02
CA GLN A 223 -25.52 17.96 -8.63
C GLN A 223 -26.78 18.26 -7.81
N ARG A 224 -27.45 17.22 -7.31
CA ARG A 224 -28.72 17.35 -6.54
C ARG A 224 -28.49 17.76 -5.08
N LEU A 225 -27.37 17.42 -4.49
CA LEU A 225 -26.98 17.75 -3.12
C LEU A 225 -25.64 18.53 -3.13
N PRO A 226 -25.65 19.87 -3.31
CA PRO A 226 -24.43 20.68 -3.30
C PRO A 226 -23.67 20.65 -1.97
N ASN A 227 -24.40 20.47 -0.85
CA ASN A 227 -23.82 20.43 0.49
C ASN A 227 -23.04 19.10 0.74
N PRO A 228 -21.72 19.15 1.08
CA PRO A 228 -20.93 17.97 1.35
C PRO A 228 -21.46 17.07 2.48
N GLN A 229 -21.98 17.67 3.56
CA GLN A 229 -22.54 16.96 4.70
C GLN A 229 -23.80 16.17 4.30
N ALA A 230 -24.71 16.80 3.53
CA ALA A 230 -25.91 16.15 3.01
C ALA A 230 -25.56 14.96 2.10
N ARG A 231 -24.51 15.09 1.24
CA ARG A 231 -24.02 13.97 0.43
C ARG A 231 -23.50 12.82 1.27
N GLN A 232 -22.71 13.13 2.31
CA GLN A 232 -22.17 12.12 3.22
C GLN A 232 -23.30 11.38 3.95
N GLU A 233 -24.30 12.11 4.41
CA GLU A 233 -25.47 11.53 5.09
C GLU A 233 -26.30 10.66 4.13
N PHE A 234 -26.57 11.14 2.91
CA PHE A 234 -27.24 10.37 1.87
C PHE A 234 -26.54 9.02 1.63
N TRP A 235 -25.23 9.03 1.38
CA TRP A 235 -24.50 7.78 1.13
C TRP A 235 -24.44 6.86 2.34
N ARG A 236 -24.31 7.42 3.54
CA ARG A 236 -24.33 6.63 4.79
C ARG A 236 -25.68 5.91 4.98
N ASN A 237 -26.78 6.57 4.67
CA ASN A 237 -28.11 6.01 4.85
C ASN A 237 -28.49 5.05 3.70
N THR A 238 -27.92 5.26 2.51
CA THR A 238 -28.26 4.48 1.31
C THR A 238 -27.35 3.26 1.15
N LEU A 239 -26.02 3.41 1.31
CA LEU A 239 -25.05 2.31 1.18
C LEU A 239 -24.92 1.55 2.50
N THR A 240 -25.82 0.60 2.72
CA THR A 240 -25.86 -0.22 3.93
C THR A 240 -25.17 -1.58 3.73
N ASN A 241 -24.83 -2.24 4.85
CA ASN A 241 -24.34 -3.62 4.81
C ASN A 241 -25.31 -4.58 4.12
N GLN A 242 -26.62 -4.33 4.22
CA GLN A 242 -27.64 -5.14 3.55
C GLN A 242 -27.50 -5.06 2.02
N LEU A 243 -27.29 -3.87 1.46
CA LEU A 243 -27.04 -3.71 0.02
C LEU A 243 -25.76 -4.46 -0.41
N LEU A 244 -24.70 -4.36 0.38
CA LEU A 244 -23.48 -5.10 0.09
C LEU A 244 -23.70 -6.62 0.07
N GLN A 245 -24.52 -7.16 0.98
CA GLN A 245 -24.87 -8.57 0.97
C GLN A 245 -25.74 -8.96 -0.24
N LEU A 246 -26.62 -8.09 -0.70
CA LEU A 246 -27.40 -8.33 -1.94
C LEU A 246 -26.48 -8.45 -3.16
N VAL A 247 -25.49 -7.57 -3.30
CA VAL A 247 -24.50 -7.67 -4.40
C VAL A 247 -23.74 -8.99 -4.30
N LYS A 248 -23.24 -9.36 -3.12
CA LYS A 248 -22.55 -10.64 -2.88
C LYS A 248 -23.41 -11.87 -3.17
N ALA A 249 -24.72 -11.73 -3.04
CA ALA A 249 -25.70 -12.78 -3.37
C ALA A 249 -26.13 -12.80 -4.86
N GLY A 250 -25.42 -12.06 -5.75
CA GLY A 250 -25.73 -11.99 -7.18
C GLY A 250 -26.96 -11.13 -7.52
N ARG A 251 -27.45 -10.32 -6.58
CA ARG A 251 -28.65 -9.46 -6.79
C ARG A 251 -28.28 -8.03 -7.19
N LEU A 252 -27.32 -7.91 -8.13
CA LEU A 252 -26.80 -6.63 -8.58
C LEU A 252 -27.90 -5.70 -9.12
N GLN A 253 -28.81 -6.22 -9.97
CA GLN A 253 -29.85 -5.40 -10.58
C GLN A 253 -30.81 -4.82 -9.53
N GLN A 254 -31.25 -5.64 -8.58
CA GLN A 254 -32.09 -5.20 -7.48
C GLN A 254 -31.40 -4.10 -6.64
N THR A 255 -30.09 -4.25 -6.41
CA THR A 255 -29.31 -3.27 -5.65
C THR A 255 -29.20 -1.95 -6.40
N LYS A 256 -29.00 -1.98 -7.73
CA LYS A 256 -28.99 -0.78 -8.57
C LYS A 256 -30.34 -0.04 -8.53
N GLU A 257 -31.46 -0.76 -8.60
CA GLU A 257 -32.82 -0.18 -8.53
C GLU A 257 -33.04 0.54 -7.19
N ILE A 258 -32.64 -0.04 -6.08
CA ILE A 258 -32.74 0.60 -4.75
C ILE A 258 -31.96 1.92 -4.73
N ILE A 259 -30.74 1.95 -5.27
CA ILE A 259 -29.92 3.17 -5.33
C ILE A 259 -30.57 4.21 -6.25
N ILE A 260 -31.02 3.84 -7.45
CA ILE A 260 -31.72 4.74 -8.39
C ILE A 260 -32.94 5.36 -7.73
N HIS A 261 -33.76 4.54 -7.05
CA HIS A 261 -34.93 5.03 -6.35
C HIS A 261 -34.55 6.04 -5.26
N ALA A 262 -33.53 5.76 -4.46
CA ALA A 262 -33.03 6.68 -3.44
C ALA A 262 -32.52 8.01 -4.05
N VAL A 263 -31.77 7.93 -5.17
CA VAL A 263 -31.26 9.12 -5.89
C VAL A 263 -32.39 9.94 -6.44
N ASN A 264 -33.44 9.32 -6.99
CA ASN A 264 -34.60 10.02 -7.56
C ASN A 264 -35.46 10.71 -6.50
N ARG A 265 -35.42 10.27 -5.25
CA ARG A 265 -36.10 10.92 -4.13
C ARG A 265 -35.37 12.13 -3.56
N ILE A 266 -34.16 12.43 -4.01
CA ILE A 266 -33.44 13.63 -3.57
C ILE A 266 -34.21 14.88 -4.07
N GLY A 267 -34.68 15.71 -3.15
CA GLY A 267 -35.41 16.94 -3.45
C GLY A 267 -36.89 16.71 -3.81
N ALA A 268 -37.42 15.48 -3.77
CA ALA A 268 -38.84 15.26 -3.78
C ALA A 268 -39.41 15.58 -2.38
N GLU A 269 -40.33 16.50 -2.29
CA GLU A 269 -41.07 16.74 -1.05
C GLU A 269 -41.80 15.45 -0.62
N PRO A 270 -41.93 15.22 0.72
CA PRO A 270 -42.58 14.02 1.25
C PRO A 270 -44.02 13.91 0.85
#